data_63e3dc79d3bcafdc996dcb5299522fdf
#
_entry.id   63e3dc79d3bcafdc996dcb5299522fdf
#
_cell.length_a   1.000
_cell.length_b   1.000
_cell.length_c   1.000
_cell.angle_alpha   90.00
_cell.angle_beta   90.00
_cell.angle_gamma   90.00
#
_symmetry.space_group_name_H-M   'P 1'
#
loop_
_entity.id
_entity.type
_entity.pdbx_description
1 polymer ?
#
loop_
_entity_poly.entity_id
_entity_poly.type
_entity_poly.pdbx_seq_one_letter_code
_entity_poly.pdbx_strand_id
1 'polypeptide(L)'
;EGRRLRPLLREGRDGPLYGLARAVACLRERRLPKRAGELKAAEMDAGTAPGHWLSEDSPLRRRAEDRIAAELGLAAGEVFLDFPEKPAMFALDLPVQRPGGEVIRLGPGGRAGMMGLPRVSDELYRTARVLRLFTWSERRQVSIDRLARLAALERDALESRLEAADSLLD
;
A
#
# COMPACT_ATOMS: atom_id res chain seq x y z
N GLU A 1 16.87 24.84 -10.78
CA GLU A 1 16.90 23.56 -10.01
C GLU A 1 16.80 22.31 -10.93
N GLY A 2 16.06 22.35 -12.03
CA GLY A 2 15.91 21.21 -12.96
C GLY A 2 17.19 20.76 -13.66
N ARG A 3 18.22 21.58 -13.74
CA ARG A 3 19.49 21.22 -14.39
C ARG A 3 20.36 20.26 -13.57
N ARG A 4 20.17 20.17 -12.25
CA ARG A 4 20.98 19.33 -11.35
C ARG A 4 20.55 17.86 -11.33
N LEU A 5 19.32 17.54 -11.74
CA LEU A 5 18.81 16.17 -11.75
C LEU A 5 19.23 15.38 -13.01
N ARG A 6 19.48 16.06 -14.14
CA ARG A 6 19.89 15.42 -15.38
C ARG A 6 21.19 14.62 -15.30
N PRO A 7 22.24 15.07 -14.59
CA PRO A 7 23.44 14.25 -14.40
C PRO A 7 23.16 12.96 -13.63
N LEU A 8 22.37 13.02 -12.54
CA LEU A 8 22.03 11.85 -11.71
C LEU A 8 21.26 10.78 -12.49
N LEU A 9 20.45 11.16 -13.48
CA LEU A 9 19.78 10.24 -14.38
C LEU A 9 20.73 9.62 -15.44
N ARG A 10 21.93 10.19 -15.62
CA ARG A 10 22.94 9.69 -16.54
C ARG A 10 23.96 8.77 -15.90
N GLU A 11 24.06 8.76 -14.57
CA GLU A 11 25.02 7.93 -13.81
C GLU A 11 24.74 6.42 -13.84
N GLY A 12 23.82 5.98 -14.66
CA GLY A 12 23.42 4.57 -14.76
C GLY A 12 22.31 4.20 -13.78
N ARG A 13 21.69 3.04 -14.01
CA ARG A 13 20.52 2.57 -13.23
C ARG A 13 20.88 2.14 -11.80
N ASP A 14 22.15 1.95 -11.52
CA ASP A 14 22.65 1.39 -10.25
C ASP A 14 23.15 2.45 -9.25
N GLY A 15 23.09 3.72 -9.61
CA GLY A 15 23.52 4.80 -8.72
C GLY A 15 22.56 5.01 -7.53
N PRO A 16 23.09 5.28 -6.31
CA PRO A 16 22.28 5.35 -5.08
C PRO A 16 21.18 6.42 -5.11
N LEU A 17 21.30 7.42 -5.95
CA LEU A 17 20.32 8.49 -6.13
C LEU A 17 19.45 8.33 -7.38
N TYR A 18 19.67 7.29 -8.17
CA TYR A 18 18.93 7.09 -9.42
C TYR A 18 17.43 7.00 -9.21
N GLY A 19 16.99 6.20 -8.25
CA GLY A 19 15.57 6.03 -7.90
C GLY A 19 14.90 7.35 -7.53
N LEU A 20 15.54 8.15 -6.69
CA LEU A 20 15.04 9.46 -6.28
C LEU A 20 14.99 10.44 -7.46
N ALA A 21 16.07 10.54 -8.24
CA ALA A 21 16.12 11.42 -9.40
C ALA A 21 15.06 11.05 -10.44
N ARG A 22 14.84 9.75 -10.66
CA ARG A 22 13.79 9.23 -11.54
C ARG A 22 12.39 9.58 -11.02
N ALA A 23 12.13 9.35 -9.73
CA ALA A 23 10.84 9.68 -9.12
C ALA A 23 10.51 11.17 -9.27
N VAL A 24 11.47 12.06 -8.98
CA VAL A 24 11.30 13.51 -9.14
C VAL A 24 11.08 13.90 -10.61
N ALA A 25 11.81 13.30 -11.55
CA ALA A 25 11.62 13.56 -12.98
C ALA A 25 10.22 13.15 -13.43
N CYS A 26 9.76 11.97 -13.03
CA CYS A 26 8.43 11.46 -13.37
C CYS A 26 7.31 12.32 -12.77
N LEU A 27 7.44 12.77 -11.52
CA LEU A 27 6.49 13.69 -10.91
C LEU A 27 6.41 15.02 -11.67
N ARG A 28 7.53 15.58 -12.09
CA ARG A 28 7.58 16.82 -12.88
C ARG A 28 6.94 16.67 -14.25
N GLU A 29 7.10 15.52 -14.87
CA GLU A 29 6.53 15.19 -16.18
C GLU A 29 5.10 14.62 -16.07
N ARG A 30 4.54 14.57 -14.85
CA ARG A 30 3.22 14.00 -14.54
C ARG A 30 3.06 12.53 -14.98
N ARG A 31 4.17 11.82 -15.06
CA ARG A 31 4.18 10.37 -15.27
C ARG A 31 4.08 9.67 -13.92
N LEU A 32 2.85 9.40 -13.49
CA LEU A 32 2.57 8.75 -12.21
C LEU A 32 2.51 7.22 -12.36
N PRO A 33 2.80 6.47 -11.30
CA PRO A 33 2.60 5.03 -11.28
C PRO A 33 1.17 4.68 -11.71
N LYS A 34 1.03 3.59 -12.43
CA LYS A 34 -0.26 3.07 -12.90
C LYS A 34 -0.66 1.86 -12.07
N ARG A 35 -1.92 1.81 -11.68
CA ARG A 35 -2.46 0.65 -10.97
C ARG A 35 -2.45 -0.56 -11.90
N ALA A 36 -1.77 -1.61 -11.47
CA ALA A 36 -1.65 -2.88 -12.17
C ALA A 36 -2.58 -3.95 -11.61
N GLY A 37 -2.98 -3.82 -10.34
CA GLY A 37 -3.93 -4.72 -9.69
C GLY A 37 -4.50 -4.11 -8.42
N GLU A 38 -5.64 -4.63 -8.00
CA GLU A 38 -6.33 -4.23 -6.77
C GLU A 38 -7.05 -5.45 -6.19
N LEU A 39 -6.93 -5.61 -4.88
CA LEU A 39 -7.62 -6.62 -4.10
C LEU A 39 -8.23 -5.95 -2.87
N LYS A 40 -9.54 -6.00 -2.74
CA LYS A 40 -10.25 -5.49 -1.55
C LYS A 40 -10.17 -6.51 -0.42
N ALA A 41 -10.11 -6.03 0.81
CA ALA A 41 -10.08 -6.91 1.97
C ALA A 41 -11.33 -7.86 2.02
N ALA A 42 -12.45 -7.40 1.50
CA ALA A 42 -13.67 -8.22 1.39
C ALA A 42 -13.57 -9.33 0.32
N GLU A 43 -12.59 -9.28 -0.56
CA GLU A 43 -12.33 -10.27 -1.62
C GLU A 43 -11.23 -11.28 -1.20
N MET A 44 -10.64 -11.08 -0.02
CA MET A 44 -9.73 -12.04 0.60
C MET A 44 -10.55 -13.17 1.24
N ASP A 45 -10.01 -14.36 1.22
CA ASP A 45 -10.67 -15.52 1.83
C ASP A 45 -11.00 -15.24 3.31
N ALA A 46 -12.22 -15.59 3.70
CA ALA A 46 -12.69 -15.43 5.07
C ALA A 46 -11.79 -16.23 6.02
N GLY A 47 -11.03 -15.53 6.85
CA GLY A 47 -10.07 -16.12 7.79
C GLY A 47 -8.59 -15.95 7.43
N THR A 48 -8.30 -15.51 6.22
CA THR A 48 -6.92 -15.17 5.83
C THR A 48 -6.65 -13.70 6.17
N ALA A 49 -5.88 -13.48 7.23
CA ALA A 49 -5.37 -12.13 7.50
C ALA A 49 -4.26 -11.81 6.48
N PRO A 50 -4.27 -10.63 5.88
CA PRO A 50 -3.15 -10.20 5.05
C PRO A 50 -1.85 -10.22 5.85
N GLY A 51 -0.78 -10.71 5.23
CA GLY A 51 0.53 -10.75 5.86
C GLY A 51 0.92 -9.36 6.41
N HIS A 52 1.36 -9.32 7.65
CA HIS A 52 1.67 -8.06 8.36
C HIS A 52 2.76 -7.24 7.64
N TRP A 53 3.64 -7.92 6.92
CA TRP A 53 4.71 -7.33 6.12
C TRP A 53 4.23 -6.36 5.04
N LEU A 54 2.99 -6.50 4.56
CA LEU A 54 2.39 -5.61 3.56
C LEU A 54 2.17 -4.20 4.08
N SER A 55 1.89 -4.05 5.36
CA SER A 55 1.62 -2.74 5.99
C SER A 55 2.90 -2.02 6.41
N GLU A 56 4.01 -2.74 6.54
CA GLU A 56 5.29 -2.20 6.97
C GLU A 56 6.06 -1.59 5.80
N ASP A 57 6.60 -0.39 5.95
CA ASP A 57 7.67 0.10 5.08
C ASP A 57 9.00 -0.52 5.51
N SER A 58 9.24 -1.74 5.07
CA SER A 58 10.36 -2.57 5.50
C SER A 58 11.26 -2.96 4.32
N PRO A 59 12.53 -3.31 4.59
CA PRO A 59 13.40 -3.88 3.56
C PRO A 59 12.82 -5.15 2.93
N LEU A 60 12.07 -5.94 3.68
CA LEU A 60 11.42 -7.15 3.18
C LEU A 60 10.38 -6.83 2.11
N ARG A 61 9.52 -5.82 2.35
CA ARG A 61 8.55 -5.37 1.35
C ARG A 61 9.23 -4.88 0.07
N ARG A 62 10.32 -4.14 0.19
CA ARG A 62 11.09 -3.68 -0.99
C ARG A 62 11.69 -4.84 -1.79
N ARG A 63 12.22 -5.86 -1.11
CA ARG A 63 12.69 -7.10 -1.78
C ARG A 63 11.55 -7.81 -2.51
N ALA A 64 10.36 -7.88 -1.91
CA ALA A 64 9.18 -8.44 -2.55
C ALA A 64 8.74 -7.62 -3.77
N GLU A 65 8.71 -6.29 -3.67
CA GLU A 65 8.42 -5.38 -4.78
C GLU A 65 9.42 -5.56 -5.95
N ASP A 66 10.71 -5.68 -5.66
CA ASP A 66 11.75 -5.91 -6.66
C ASP A 66 11.63 -7.31 -7.29
N ARG A 67 11.25 -8.33 -6.51
CA ARG A 67 10.99 -9.67 -7.03
C ARG A 67 9.80 -9.68 -7.98
N ILE A 68 8.70 -9.05 -7.58
CA ILE A 68 7.51 -8.88 -8.43
C ILE A 68 7.86 -8.08 -9.70
N ALA A 69 8.70 -7.07 -9.60
CA ALA A 69 9.15 -6.31 -10.76
C ALA A 69 9.85 -7.23 -11.76
N ALA A 70 10.78 -8.08 -11.30
CA ALA A 70 11.47 -9.05 -12.14
C ALA A 70 10.50 -10.02 -12.82
N GLU A 71 9.49 -10.54 -12.10
CA GLU A 71 8.46 -11.44 -12.65
C GLU A 71 7.60 -10.77 -13.73
N LEU A 72 7.38 -9.46 -13.61
CA LEU A 72 6.65 -8.67 -14.59
C LEU A 72 7.54 -8.15 -15.74
N GLY A 73 8.83 -8.47 -15.75
CA GLY A 73 9.78 -7.97 -16.74
C GLY A 73 10.09 -6.49 -16.58
N LEU A 74 10.02 -5.97 -15.36
CA LEU A 74 10.28 -4.58 -14.99
C LEU A 74 11.62 -4.48 -14.23
N ALA A 75 12.16 -3.27 -14.13
CA ALA A 75 13.36 -3.02 -13.35
C ALA A 75 13.03 -2.92 -11.84
N ALA A 76 14.01 -3.19 -10.98
CA ALA A 76 13.91 -2.95 -9.55
C ALA A 76 13.48 -1.51 -9.26
N GLY A 77 12.60 -1.33 -8.27
CA GLY A 77 12.00 -0.05 -7.93
C GLY A 77 10.90 0.42 -8.91
N GLU A 78 10.42 -0.42 -9.81
CA GLU A 78 9.30 -0.10 -10.72
C GLU A 78 7.95 -0.64 -10.27
N VAL A 79 7.91 -1.40 -9.19
CA VAL A 79 6.70 -1.92 -8.57
C VAL A 79 6.55 -1.36 -7.17
N PHE A 80 5.33 -1.05 -6.79
CA PHE A 80 4.97 -0.57 -5.45
C PHE A 80 3.73 -1.28 -4.97
N LEU A 81 3.77 -1.75 -3.73
CA LEU A 81 2.62 -2.26 -3.01
C LEU A 81 2.09 -1.16 -2.08
N ASP A 82 0.80 -0.94 -2.10
CA ASP A 82 0.10 -0.01 -1.21
C ASP A 82 -0.98 -0.79 -0.46
N PHE A 83 -0.76 -0.95 0.84
CA PHE A 83 -1.74 -1.55 1.74
C PHE A 83 -1.73 -0.76 3.05
N PRO A 84 -2.43 0.37 3.09
CA PRO A 84 -2.35 1.29 4.19
C PRO A 84 -2.89 0.68 5.48
N GLU A 85 -2.11 0.74 6.54
CA GLU A 85 -2.53 0.50 7.89
C GLU A 85 -2.89 1.84 8.54
N LYS A 86 -4.17 2.15 8.59
CA LYS A 86 -4.66 3.33 9.30
C LYS A 86 -5.41 2.86 10.54
N PRO A 87 -4.79 2.94 11.72
CA PRO A 87 -5.42 2.51 12.97
C PRO A 87 -6.67 3.31 13.34
N ALA A 88 -6.92 4.44 12.67
CA ALA A 88 -8.11 5.25 12.89
C ALA A 88 -8.63 5.80 11.54
N MET A 89 -9.52 5.07 10.88
CA MET A 89 -10.24 5.62 9.72
C MET A 89 -11.22 6.75 10.09
N PHE A 90 -11.60 6.83 11.36
CA PHE A 90 -12.44 7.88 11.92
C PHE A 90 -11.75 8.58 13.09
N ALA A 91 -10.87 9.51 12.79
CA ALA A 91 -10.54 10.55 13.76
C ALA A 91 -11.67 11.62 13.70
N LEU A 92 -12.86 11.25 14.16
CA LEU A 92 -13.94 12.20 14.27
C LEU A 92 -13.70 13.07 15.50
N ASP A 93 -13.51 14.36 15.29
CA ASP A 93 -13.61 15.41 16.32
C ASP A 93 -14.69 16.41 15.87
N LEU A 94 -15.96 16.00 16.00
CA LEU A 94 -17.09 16.80 15.58
C LEU A 94 -17.76 17.44 16.78
N PRO A 95 -17.91 18.77 16.81
CA PRO A 95 -18.81 19.42 17.75
C PRO A 95 -20.27 19.11 17.38
N VAL A 96 -20.99 18.47 18.28
CA VAL A 96 -22.41 18.14 18.12
C VAL A 96 -23.24 18.97 19.11
N GLN A 97 -24.14 19.82 18.60
CA GLN A 97 -25.07 20.57 19.43
C GLN A 97 -26.27 19.68 19.79
N ARG A 98 -26.60 19.63 21.07
CA ARG A 98 -27.77 18.92 21.58
C ARG A 98 -29.02 19.82 21.53
N PRO A 99 -30.22 19.24 21.58
CA PRO A 99 -31.45 20.00 21.61
C PRO A 99 -31.56 21.05 22.74
N GLY A 100 -30.74 20.90 23.80
CA GLY A 100 -30.64 21.88 24.92
C GLY A 100 -29.58 22.97 24.74
N GLY A 101 -28.96 23.07 23.55
CA GLY A 101 -27.92 24.08 23.26
C GLY A 101 -26.51 23.69 23.72
N GLU A 102 -26.35 22.60 24.48
CA GLU A 102 -25.03 22.09 24.90
C GLU A 102 -24.26 21.58 23.68
N VAL A 103 -23.00 22.00 23.53
CA VAL A 103 -22.08 21.49 22.51
C VAL A 103 -21.19 20.44 23.14
N ILE A 104 -21.27 19.23 22.60
CA ILE A 104 -20.39 18.13 23.00
C ILE A 104 -19.44 17.76 21.85
N ARG A 105 -18.22 17.34 22.18
CA ARG A 105 -17.30 16.78 21.17
C ARG A 105 -17.49 15.29 21.05
N LEU A 106 -17.75 14.84 19.83
CA LEU A 106 -17.80 13.43 19.46
C LEU A 106 -16.39 13.04 19.04
N GLY A 107 -15.64 12.42 19.93
CA GLY A 107 -14.29 11.92 19.66
C GLY A 107 -14.26 10.48 19.13
N PRO A 108 -13.07 9.92 18.86
CA PRO A 108 -12.90 8.58 18.28
C PRO A 108 -13.53 7.46 19.11
N GLY A 109 -13.64 7.62 20.42
CA GLY A 109 -14.29 6.65 21.32
C GLY A 109 -15.82 6.70 21.31
N GLY A 110 -16.42 7.62 20.56
CA GLY A 110 -17.85 7.86 20.68
C GLY A 110 -18.25 8.37 22.06
N ARG A 111 -19.55 8.47 22.31
CA ARG A 111 -20.09 8.66 23.67
C ARG A 111 -21.01 7.49 23.97
N ALA A 112 -20.91 6.95 25.19
CA ALA A 112 -21.75 5.85 25.64
C ALA A 112 -23.23 6.14 25.31
N GLY A 113 -23.84 5.27 24.50
CA GLY A 113 -25.26 5.31 24.14
C GLY A 113 -25.64 6.03 22.85
N MET A 114 -24.70 6.69 22.12
CA MET A 114 -25.08 7.39 20.88
C MET A 114 -24.73 6.65 19.58
N MET A 115 -23.62 5.99 19.49
CA MET A 115 -23.24 5.11 18.38
C MET A 115 -22.05 4.25 18.81
N GLY A 116 -22.03 3.01 18.42
CA GLY A 116 -20.86 2.14 18.56
C GLY A 116 -19.76 2.51 17.55
N LEU A 117 -19.31 3.79 17.57
CA LEU A 117 -18.30 4.30 16.63
C LEU A 117 -17.03 3.45 16.56
N PRO A 118 -16.48 2.91 17.67
CA PRO A 118 -15.36 2.01 17.59
C PRO A 118 -15.66 0.78 16.73
N ARG A 119 -16.79 0.13 16.92
CA ARG A 119 -17.20 -1.05 16.15
C ARG A 119 -17.42 -0.73 14.65
N VAL A 120 -18.04 0.42 14.36
CA VAL A 120 -18.23 0.89 12.97
C VAL A 120 -16.87 1.24 12.35
N SER A 121 -15.98 1.85 13.10
CA SER A 121 -14.62 2.17 12.66
C SER A 121 -13.83 0.90 12.33
N ASP A 122 -13.87 -0.11 13.20
CA ASP A 122 -13.18 -1.37 13.00
C ASP A 122 -13.74 -2.15 11.80
N GLU A 123 -15.06 -2.14 11.62
CA GLU A 123 -15.70 -2.80 10.48
C GLU A 123 -15.35 -2.11 9.17
N LEU A 124 -15.43 -0.78 9.14
CA LEU A 124 -15.03 0.00 7.98
C LEU A 124 -13.54 -0.13 7.69
N TYR A 125 -12.71 -0.18 8.73
CA TYR A 125 -11.28 -0.42 8.57
C TYR A 125 -11.00 -1.77 7.90
N ARG A 126 -11.66 -2.84 8.36
CA ARG A 126 -11.49 -4.17 7.79
C ARG A 126 -12.01 -4.25 6.35
N THR A 127 -13.15 -3.64 6.05
CA THR A 127 -13.79 -3.75 4.72
C THR A 127 -13.26 -2.76 3.70
N ALA A 128 -12.78 -1.59 4.13
CA ALA A 128 -12.28 -0.56 3.23
C ALA A 128 -10.79 -0.68 2.89
N ARG A 129 -10.05 -1.61 3.53
CA ARG A 129 -8.65 -1.85 3.17
C ARG A 129 -8.55 -2.45 1.77
N VAL A 130 -7.63 -1.91 1.00
CA VAL A 130 -7.39 -2.34 -0.37
C VAL A 130 -5.90 -2.51 -0.58
N LEU A 131 -5.49 -3.71 -0.98
CA LEU A 131 -4.14 -3.93 -1.50
C LEU A 131 -4.12 -3.47 -2.95
N ARG A 132 -3.20 -2.58 -3.27
CA ARG A 132 -2.96 -2.10 -4.62
C ARG A 132 -1.53 -2.38 -5.04
N LEU A 133 -1.39 -2.84 -6.27
CA LEU A 133 -0.10 -2.95 -6.92
C LEU A 133 -0.02 -1.89 -8.02
N PHE A 134 1.03 -1.09 -7.97
CA PHE A 134 1.32 -0.07 -8.98
C PHE A 134 2.59 -0.41 -9.73
N THR A 135 2.63 -0.02 -11.02
CA THR A 135 3.84 -0.08 -11.86
C THR A 135 4.18 1.32 -12.38
N TRP A 136 5.48 1.61 -12.45
CA TRP A 136 5.93 2.97 -12.75
C TRP A 136 5.95 3.30 -14.24
N SER A 137 6.42 2.38 -15.09
CA SER A 137 6.69 2.70 -16.50
C SER A 137 5.65 2.17 -17.46
N GLU A 138 5.12 0.98 -17.22
CA GLU A 138 4.16 0.33 -18.10
C GLU A 138 2.95 -0.16 -17.32
N ARG A 139 1.80 -0.13 -17.98
CA ARG A 139 0.60 -0.71 -17.41
C ARG A 139 0.67 -2.23 -17.55
N ARG A 140 0.97 -2.91 -16.47
CA ARG A 140 0.83 -4.36 -16.33
C ARG A 140 -0.49 -4.68 -15.65
N GLN A 141 -1.01 -5.86 -15.90
CA GLN A 141 -2.19 -6.33 -15.18
C GLN A 141 -1.83 -7.57 -14.35
N VAL A 142 -2.17 -7.52 -13.08
CA VAL A 142 -2.05 -8.63 -12.14
C VAL A 142 -3.45 -9.03 -11.70
N SER A 143 -3.79 -10.30 -11.81
CA SER A 143 -5.11 -10.80 -11.45
C SER A 143 -5.34 -10.74 -9.94
N ILE A 144 -6.62 -10.71 -9.57
CA ILE A 144 -7.06 -10.74 -8.17
C ILE A 144 -6.51 -11.97 -7.45
N ASP A 145 -6.56 -13.14 -8.09
CA ASP A 145 -6.08 -14.40 -7.50
C ASP A 145 -4.58 -14.36 -7.16
N ARG A 146 -3.77 -13.74 -8.03
CA ARG A 146 -2.34 -13.55 -7.76
C ARG A 146 -2.10 -12.62 -6.58
N LEU A 147 -2.84 -11.52 -6.51
CA LEU A 147 -2.76 -10.61 -5.38
C LEU A 147 -3.27 -11.25 -4.08
N ALA A 148 -4.28 -12.11 -4.15
CA ALA A 148 -4.79 -12.84 -2.99
C ALA A 148 -3.74 -13.82 -2.45
N ARG A 149 -3.10 -14.60 -3.32
CA ARG A 149 -2.00 -15.49 -2.91
C ARG A 149 -0.82 -14.71 -2.30
N LEU A 150 -0.42 -13.60 -2.92
CA LEU A 150 0.61 -12.73 -2.39
C LEU A 150 0.24 -12.19 -1.01
N ALA A 151 -1.00 -11.73 -0.85
CA ALA A 151 -1.49 -11.16 0.41
C ALA A 151 -1.55 -12.20 1.54
N ALA A 152 -1.77 -13.46 1.21
CA ALA A 152 -1.84 -14.57 2.16
C ALA A 152 -0.47 -15.05 2.65
N LEU A 153 0.64 -14.60 2.04
CA LEU A 153 1.97 -15.01 2.47
C LEU A 153 2.32 -14.41 3.84
N GLU A 154 2.62 -15.28 4.78
CA GLU A 154 3.24 -14.89 6.05
C GLU A 154 4.72 -14.51 5.83
N ARG A 155 5.30 -13.78 6.78
CA ARG A 155 6.68 -13.27 6.71
C ARG A 155 7.69 -14.37 6.36
N ASP A 156 7.67 -15.49 7.10
CA ASP A 156 8.65 -16.58 6.95
C ASP A 156 8.53 -17.26 5.58
N ALA A 157 7.30 -17.44 5.11
CA ALA A 157 7.04 -18.00 3.78
C ALA A 157 7.51 -17.05 2.66
N LEU A 158 7.31 -15.74 2.85
CA LEU A 158 7.81 -14.73 1.93
C LEU A 158 9.35 -14.72 1.88
N GLU A 159 10.01 -14.73 3.05
CA GLU A 159 11.47 -14.75 3.14
C GLU A 159 12.04 -15.99 2.44
N SER A 160 11.46 -17.18 2.70
CA SER A 160 11.87 -18.43 2.06
C SER A 160 11.73 -18.37 0.53
N ARG A 161 10.62 -17.83 0.01
CA ARG A 161 10.43 -17.68 -1.45
C ARG A 161 11.42 -16.68 -2.05
N LEU A 162 11.71 -15.59 -1.36
CA LEU A 162 12.69 -14.61 -1.82
C LEU A 162 14.10 -15.18 -1.86
N GLU A 163 14.48 -16.04 -0.91
CA GLU A 163 15.77 -16.73 -0.88
C GLU A 163 15.89 -17.79 -1.97
N ALA A 164 14.83 -18.55 -2.19
CA ALA A 164 14.76 -19.55 -3.27
C ALA A 164 14.61 -18.92 -4.67
N ALA A 165 14.42 -17.63 -4.76
CA ALA A 165 14.07 -16.92 -5.99
C ALA A 165 12.80 -17.47 -6.64
N ASP A 166 11.85 -17.96 -5.84
CA ASP A 166 10.56 -18.46 -6.31
C ASP A 166 9.60 -17.33 -6.70
N SER A 167 8.60 -17.66 -7.53
CA SER A 167 7.57 -16.70 -7.90
C SER A 167 6.72 -16.29 -6.68
N LEU A 168 6.41 -15.00 -6.60
CA LEU A 168 5.48 -14.45 -5.61
C LEU A 168 4.06 -14.31 -6.15
N LEU A 169 3.91 -14.35 -7.48
CA LEU A 169 2.64 -14.14 -8.16
C LEU A 169 2.00 -15.43 -8.69
N ASP A 170 2.68 -16.58 -8.56
CA ASP A 170 2.16 -17.88 -9.04
C ASP A 170 1.37 -18.64 -7.98
#